data_eb88f6b45577816d1930874f32c24d4c
#
_entry.id   eb88f6b45577816d1930874f32c24d4c
#
_cell.length_a   1.000
_cell.length_b   1.000
_cell.length_c   1.000
_cell.angle_alpha   90.00
_cell.angle_beta   90.00
_cell.angle_gamma   90.00
#
_symmetry.space_group_name_H-M   'P 1'
#
loop_
_entity.id
_entity.type
_entity.pdbx_description
1 polymer ?
#
loop_
_entity_poly.entity_id
_entity_poly.type
_entity_poly.pdbx_seq_one_letter_code
_entity_poly.pdbx_strand_id
1 'polypeptide(L)'
;YQYMRQGFFPDMVYDQLYMEYKLPEGNNSTQVVQDLREIEAYLKTRKEVTHVTTSIGGTPGRYNLVRSIANPSLAYGELIIDFTSPEELVDNMDEIQSYLTHHYPNAYVKMKRYNLMFKKYPIEVQFMGPDPAVLHRLADSARSIMENTPEICLITTDWEPQVPVLSIEYDQAAARTLGLSRNDVSLSLLSANGGIPIGFFYEGIHRDNIYLKCLDEEGQPIEDLSNTQVFSSLPSLNGLLNEETMVKLKAGTLSKEELVESLMGSTPLKQISKSIDIRWEDPVVPRYNGQRSQRVQCSPTPGIETEKARQAIARQIERIELPEGYTLQWQGEKSASDQSMKYLFKNFPLAIILMIAILIMLFKDYRKPLIIFCCIPMVVVGVVAVMLLTGKTFNFVAIGGTLGVRGMGFKTGIVGLAEVT
;
A
#
# COMPACT_ATOMS: atom_id res chain seq x y z
N TYR A 1 20.29 26.75 -10.33
CA TYR A 1 19.77 25.53 -9.68
C TYR A 1 18.66 25.86 -8.67
N GLN A 2 18.81 26.92 -7.87
CA GLN A 2 17.79 27.33 -6.86
C GLN A 2 16.45 27.83 -7.47
N TYR A 3 16.44 28.26 -8.70
CA TYR A 3 15.26 28.79 -9.39
C TYR A 3 14.58 27.78 -10.33
N MET A 4 15.11 26.57 -10.43
CA MET A 4 14.54 25.52 -11.28
C MET A 4 13.63 24.61 -10.47
N ARG A 5 12.45 24.31 -11.03
CA ARG A 5 11.55 23.31 -10.45
C ARG A 5 12.25 21.97 -10.47
N GLN A 6 12.24 21.29 -9.32
CA GLN A 6 12.89 19.99 -9.13
C GLN A 6 11.83 18.90 -8.92
N GLY A 7 11.98 17.79 -9.62
CA GLY A 7 11.16 16.60 -9.42
C GLY A 7 11.99 15.36 -9.73
N PHE A 8 11.60 14.18 -9.24
CA PHE A 8 12.35 12.97 -9.53
C PHE A 8 11.95 12.40 -10.90
N PHE A 9 10.66 12.04 -11.08
CA PHE A 9 10.08 11.68 -12.37
C PHE A 9 8.84 12.52 -12.65
N PRO A 10 8.62 12.97 -13.89
CA PRO A 10 7.37 13.62 -14.26
C PRO A 10 6.24 12.61 -14.35
N ASP A 11 5.01 13.07 -14.14
CA ASP A 11 3.83 12.29 -14.47
C ASP A 11 3.76 12.05 -15.97
N MET A 12 3.24 10.88 -16.35
CA MET A 12 3.04 10.56 -17.75
C MET A 12 1.89 11.39 -18.34
N VAL A 13 2.04 11.77 -19.60
CA VAL A 13 1.01 12.49 -20.33
C VAL A 13 0.03 11.45 -20.89
N TYR A 14 -0.95 11.08 -20.07
CA TYR A 14 -2.05 10.19 -20.41
C TYR A 14 -3.38 10.88 -20.17
N ASP A 15 -4.38 10.50 -20.89
CA ASP A 15 -5.78 10.85 -20.70
C ASP A 15 -6.48 9.99 -19.65
N GLN A 16 -5.75 9.08 -19.01
CA GLN A 16 -6.21 8.15 -18.00
C GLN A 16 -5.49 8.36 -16.66
N LEU A 17 -6.25 8.23 -15.57
CA LEU A 17 -5.73 8.15 -14.21
C LEU A 17 -6.41 7.01 -13.44
N TYR A 18 -5.90 6.70 -12.26
CA TYR A 18 -6.58 5.81 -11.32
C TYR A 18 -6.88 6.51 -10.01
N MET A 19 -7.97 6.09 -9.38
CA MET A 19 -8.42 6.56 -8.08
C MET A 19 -8.45 5.38 -7.10
N GLU A 20 -7.74 5.50 -6.01
CA GLU A 20 -7.79 4.58 -4.89
C GLU A 20 -8.86 5.05 -3.91
N TYR A 21 -9.77 4.15 -3.52
CA TYR A 21 -10.76 4.35 -2.48
C TYR A 21 -10.53 3.30 -1.38
N LYS A 22 -10.40 3.74 -0.13
CA LYS A 22 -10.15 2.83 0.98
C LYS A 22 -10.89 3.29 2.25
N LEU A 23 -11.69 2.39 2.81
CA LEU A 23 -12.22 2.51 4.16
C LEU A 23 -11.24 1.89 5.16
N PRO A 24 -11.34 2.20 6.47
CA PRO A 24 -10.61 1.47 7.51
C PRO A 24 -10.86 -0.04 7.40
N GLU A 25 -9.84 -0.85 7.67
CA GLU A 25 -9.96 -2.30 7.65
C GLU A 25 -11.07 -2.76 8.62
N GLY A 26 -11.71 -3.88 8.29
CA GLY A 26 -12.87 -4.38 9.03
C GLY A 26 -14.24 -3.83 8.55
N ASN A 27 -14.24 -2.84 7.65
CA ASN A 27 -15.48 -2.39 7.02
C ASN A 27 -15.99 -3.41 5.99
N ASN A 28 -17.31 -3.43 5.81
CA ASN A 28 -17.95 -4.34 4.87
C ASN A 28 -17.74 -3.87 3.41
N SER A 29 -17.48 -4.81 2.53
CA SER A 29 -17.41 -4.56 1.07
C SER A 29 -18.68 -3.95 0.50
N THR A 30 -19.85 -4.17 1.11
CA THR A 30 -21.13 -3.58 0.69
C THR A 30 -21.09 -2.06 0.73
N GLN A 31 -20.48 -1.46 1.77
CA GLN A 31 -20.32 0.00 1.85
C GLN A 31 -19.39 0.51 0.74
N VAL A 32 -18.27 -0.19 0.51
CA VAL A 32 -17.35 0.15 -0.58
C VAL A 32 -18.05 0.13 -1.94
N VAL A 33 -18.87 -0.89 -2.19
CA VAL A 33 -19.66 -1.01 -3.44
C VAL A 33 -20.63 0.15 -3.59
N GLN A 34 -21.33 0.52 -2.51
CA GLN A 34 -22.28 1.62 -2.54
C GLN A 34 -21.59 2.94 -2.85
N ASP A 35 -20.54 3.26 -2.11
CA ASP A 35 -19.79 4.51 -2.27
C ASP A 35 -19.18 4.62 -3.66
N LEU A 36 -18.60 3.52 -4.17
CA LEU A 36 -18.02 3.49 -5.52
C LEU A 36 -19.06 3.66 -6.62
N ARG A 37 -20.30 3.15 -6.44
CA ARG A 37 -21.41 3.38 -7.39
C ARG A 37 -21.82 4.84 -7.40
N GLU A 38 -21.87 5.50 -6.24
CA GLU A 38 -22.17 6.93 -6.13
C GLU A 38 -21.09 7.78 -6.80
N ILE A 39 -19.81 7.45 -6.55
CA ILE A 39 -18.66 8.10 -7.20
C ILE A 39 -18.70 7.91 -8.71
N GLU A 40 -18.97 6.70 -9.18
CA GLU A 40 -19.11 6.40 -10.61
C GLU A 40 -20.24 7.20 -11.26
N ALA A 41 -21.40 7.27 -10.56
CA ALA A 41 -22.54 8.07 -11.02
C ALA A 41 -22.17 9.57 -11.11
N TYR A 42 -21.48 10.12 -10.11
CA TYR A 42 -20.99 11.48 -10.12
C TYR A 42 -20.03 11.72 -11.29
N LEU A 43 -19.02 10.85 -11.47
CA LEU A 43 -18.04 10.99 -12.55
C LEU A 43 -18.69 10.93 -13.93
N LYS A 44 -19.70 10.11 -14.13
CA LYS A 44 -20.46 10.04 -15.38
C LYS A 44 -21.28 11.30 -15.71
N THR A 45 -21.54 12.18 -14.73
CA THR A 45 -22.17 13.48 -15.01
C THR A 45 -21.19 14.52 -15.57
N ARG A 46 -19.88 14.26 -15.45
CA ARG A 46 -18.82 15.16 -15.90
C ARG A 46 -18.59 14.95 -17.40
N LYS A 47 -18.58 16.03 -18.17
CA LYS A 47 -18.44 15.98 -19.64
C LYS A 47 -17.03 15.60 -20.09
N GLU A 48 -16.05 15.92 -19.29
CA GLU A 48 -14.63 15.63 -19.50
C GLU A 48 -14.28 14.15 -19.25
N VAL A 49 -15.14 13.39 -18.57
CA VAL A 49 -14.93 11.96 -18.31
C VAL A 49 -15.63 11.12 -19.39
N THR A 50 -14.86 10.25 -20.05
CA THR A 50 -15.36 9.39 -21.14
C THR A 50 -15.71 8.00 -20.65
N HIS A 51 -14.87 7.41 -19.77
CA HIS A 51 -15.06 6.05 -19.28
C HIS A 51 -14.67 5.95 -17.81
N VAL A 52 -15.37 5.08 -17.09
CA VAL A 52 -15.05 4.73 -15.70
C VAL A 52 -15.14 3.21 -15.55
N THR A 53 -14.05 2.61 -15.08
CA THR A 53 -14.00 1.18 -14.76
C THR A 53 -13.78 0.99 -13.28
N THR A 54 -14.66 0.25 -12.61
CA THR A 54 -14.62 0.04 -11.16
C THR A 54 -14.14 -1.37 -10.82
N SER A 55 -13.20 -1.49 -9.89
CA SER A 55 -12.72 -2.75 -9.30
C SER A 55 -12.93 -2.73 -7.80
N ILE A 56 -13.40 -3.84 -7.24
CA ILE A 56 -13.70 -3.99 -5.82
C ILE A 56 -12.79 -5.07 -5.23
N GLY A 57 -12.30 -4.84 -4.01
CA GLY A 57 -11.48 -5.79 -3.28
C GLY A 57 -10.00 -5.83 -3.69
N GLY A 58 -9.58 -5.05 -4.68
CA GLY A 58 -8.19 -5.00 -5.12
C GLY A 58 -8.00 -4.25 -6.43
N THR A 59 -6.75 -4.06 -6.79
CA THR A 59 -6.37 -3.52 -8.11
C THR A 59 -6.76 -4.51 -9.19
N PRO A 60 -7.31 -4.06 -10.33
CA PRO A 60 -7.54 -4.93 -11.50
C PRO A 60 -6.26 -5.65 -11.92
N GLY A 61 -6.39 -6.74 -12.68
CA GLY A 61 -5.24 -7.41 -13.25
C GLY A 61 -4.28 -6.41 -13.90
N ARG A 62 -2.99 -6.74 -14.01
CA ARG A 62 -1.95 -5.78 -14.41
C ARG A 62 -2.22 -5.17 -15.79
N TYR A 63 -2.95 -4.07 -15.80
CA TYR A 63 -3.34 -3.32 -16.99
C TYR A 63 -2.32 -2.22 -17.35
N ASN A 64 -1.49 -1.80 -16.42
CA ASN A 64 -0.45 -0.80 -16.63
C ASN A 64 0.84 -1.19 -15.91
N LEU A 65 2.01 -1.06 -16.59
CA LEU A 65 3.31 -1.46 -16.05
C LEU A 65 3.77 -0.61 -14.87
N VAL A 66 3.37 0.65 -14.83
CA VAL A 66 3.78 1.60 -13.79
C VAL A 66 2.81 1.67 -12.62
N ARG A 67 1.71 0.90 -12.66
CA ARG A 67 0.77 0.78 -11.54
C ARG A 67 1.28 -0.24 -10.52
N SER A 68 1.53 0.19 -9.29
CA SER A 68 1.78 -0.73 -8.19
C SER A 68 0.46 -1.36 -7.73
N ILE A 69 0.42 -2.68 -7.61
CA ILE A 69 -0.77 -3.42 -7.19
C ILE A 69 -1.00 -3.17 -5.69
N ALA A 70 -2.23 -2.82 -5.33
CA ALA A 70 -2.64 -2.73 -3.93
C ALA A 70 -2.86 -4.14 -3.33
N ASN A 71 -2.67 -4.27 -2.03
CA ASN A 71 -3.01 -5.50 -1.34
C ASN A 71 -4.53 -5.72 -1.40
N PRO A 72 -5.00 -6.95 -1.64
CA PRO A 72 -6.43 -7.25 -1.61
C PRO A 72 -7.02 -6.96 -0.22
N SER A 73 -8.15 -6.24 -0.18
CA SER A 73 -8.91 -5.95 1.03
C SER A 73 -10.37 -5.73 0.70
N LEU A 74 -11.28 -6.21 1.54
CA LEU A 74 -12.73 -5.96 1.40
C LEU A 74 -13.10 -4.48 1.60
N ALA A 75 -12.22 -3.72 2.26
CA ALA A 75 -12.38 -2.28 2.47
C ALA A 75 -11.77 -1.42 1.35
N TYR A 76 -11.30 -2.04 0.25
CA TYR A 76 -10.61 -1.36 -0.85
C TYR A 76 -11.39 -1.44 -2.15
N GLY A 77 -11.35 -0.36 -2.92
CA GLY A 77 -11.77 -0.31 -4.30
C GLY A 77 -10.93 0.64 -5.14
N GLU A 78 -10.97 0.47 -6.44
CA GLU A 78 -10.21 1.27 -7.38
C GLU A 78 -11.05 1.60 -8.60
N LEU A 79 -10.98 2.85 -9.05
CA LEU A 79 -11.56 3.28 -10.32
C LEU A 79 -10.45 3.67 -11.28
N ILE A 80 -10.60 3.24 -12.53
CA ILE A 80 -9.82 3.72 -13.66
C ILE A 80 -10.71 4.71 -14.39
N ILE A 81 -10.23 5.93 -14.58
CA ILE A 81 -11.00 7.04 -15.14
C ILE A 81 -10.29 7.55 -16.37
N ASP A 82 -11.00 7.50 -17.51
CA ASP A 82 -10.53 8.01 -18.78
C ASP A 82 -11.15 9.39 -19.04
N PHE A 83 -10.34 10.34 -19.44
CA PHE A 83 -10.73 11.70 -19.78
C PHE A 83 -10.72 11.91 -21.30
N THR A 84 -11.30 12.99 -21.77
CA THR A 84 -11.32 13.37 -23.18
C THR A 84 -9.94 13.76 -23.71
N SER A 85 -9.10 14.33 -22.83
CA SER A 85 -7.72 14.69 -23.16
C SER A 85 -6.85 14.76 -21.89
N PRO A 86 -5.50 14.67 -22.02
CA PRO A 86 -4.58 14.84 -20.89
C PRO A 86 -4.66 16.23 -20.24
N GLU A 87 -5.01 17.27 -20.98
CA GLU A 87 -5.19 18.64 -20.49
C GLU A 87 -6.42 18.72 -19.59
N GLU A 88 -7.58 18.22 -20.07
CA GLU A 88 -8.81 18.15 -19.29
C GLU A 88 -8.62 17.34 -17.98
N LEU A 89 -7.84 16.26 -18.04
CA LEU A 89 -7.50 15.50 -16.84
C LEU A 89 -6.76 16.37 -15.81
N VAL A 90 -5.75 17.13 -16.23
CA VAL A 90 -4.94 17.95 -15.34
C VAL A 90 -5.75 19.10 -14.75
N ASP A 91 -6.58 19.75 -15.56
CA ASP A 91 -7.36 20.93 -15.17
C ASP A 91 -8.48 20.57 -14.18
N ASN A 92 -9.08 19.38 -14.30
CA ASN A 92 -10.22 18.97 -13.46
C ASN A 92 -9.85 18.06 -12.27
N MET A 93 -8.65 17.44 -12.26
CA MET A 93 -8.26 16.47 -11.25
C MET A 93 -8.34 17.01 -9.83
N ASP A 94 -7.86 18.24 -9.59
CA ASP A 94 -7.79 18.83 -8.26
C ASP A 94 -9.19 19.17 -7.71
N GLU A 95 -10.09 19.65 -8.58
CA GLU A 95 -11.49 19.90 -8.22
C GLU A 95 -12.21 18.60 -7.81
N ILE A 96 -12.07 17.56 -8.64
CA ILE A 96 -12.70 16.26 -8.38
C ILE A 96 -12.10 15.63 -7.11
N GLN A 97 -10.78 15.67 -6.92
CA GLN A 97 -10.11 15.18 -5.70
C GLN A 97 -10.64 15.88 -4.46
N SER A 98 -10.76 17.22 -4.50
CA SER A 98 -11.27 18.02 -3.38
C SER A 98 -12.72 17.67 -3.06
N TYR A 99 -13.57 17.57 -4.07
CA TYR A 99 -14.96 17.19 -3.90
C TYR A 99 -15.09 15.82 -3.22
N LEU A 100 -14.39 14.81 -3.72
CA LEU A 100 -14.45 13.45 -3.19
C LEU A 100 -13.92 13.37 -1.76
N THR A 101 -12.83 14.07 -1.45
CA THR A 101 -12.26 14.09 -0.10
C THR A 101 -13.23 14.69 0.92
N HIS A 102 -13.98 15.72 0.55
CA HIS A 102 -14.99 16.34 1.43
C HIS A 102 -16.27 15.51 1.54
N HIS A 103 -16.65 14.82 0.48
CA HIS A 103 -17.88 14.03 0.45
C HIS A 103 -17.73 12.69 1.19
N TYR A 104 -16.54 12.11 1.19
CA TYR A 104 -16.22 10.84 1.85
C TYR A 104 -15.14 11.02 2.94
N PRO A 105 -15.45 11.73 4.05
CA PRO A 105 -14.45 12.04 5.08
C PRO A 105 -13.93 10.82 5.83
N ASN A 106 -14.68 9.72 5.85
CA ASN A 106 -14.29 8.46 6.48
C ASN A 106 -13.44 7.57 5.58
N ALA A 107 -13.30 7.93 4.30
CA ALA A 107 -12.55 7.17 3.32
C ALA A 107 -11.24 7.88 2.97
N TYR A 108 -10.23 7.08 2.70
CA TYR A 108 -9.04 7.57 2.02
C TYR A 108 -9.28 7.54 0.52
N VAL A 109 -9.43 8.70 -0.11
CA VAL A 109 -9.64 8.85 -1.55
C VAL A 109 -8.41 9.53 -2.15
N LYS A 110 -7.80 8.90 -3.16
CA LYS A 110 -6.63 9.45 -3.84
C LYS A 110 -6.68 9.22 -5.34
N MET A 111 -6.81 10.31 -6.08
CA MET A 111 -6.59 10.30 -7.53
C MET A 111 -5.09 10.37 -7.83
N LYS A 112 -4.61 9.61 -8.79
CA LYS A 112 -3.20 9.56 -9.13
C LYS A 112 -2.99 9.35 -10.63
N ARG A 113 -2.12 10.18 -11.19
CA ARG A 113 -1.60 9.99 -12.55
C ARG A 113 -0.51 8.91 -12.56
N TYR A 114 -0.33 8.28 -13.70
CA TYR A 114 0.75 7.30 -13.86
C TYR A 114 2.11 7.98 -13.85
N ASN A 115 3.06 7.36 -13.15
CA ASN A 115 4.40 7.88 -12.99
C ASN A 115 5.40 6.70 -12.99
N LEU A 116 6.57 6.88 -13.62
CA LEU A 116 7.63 5.87 -13.65
C LEU A 116 8.22 5.55 -12.26
N MET A 117 7.90 6.35 -11.27
CA MET A 117 8.25 6.07 -9.89
C MET A 117 7.25 5.07 -9.28
N PHE A 118 7.69 3.82 -9.07
CA PHE A 118 6.87 2.75 -8.48
C PHE A 118 6.54 2.96 -6.99
N LYS A 119 6.71 4.16 -6.45
CA LYS A 119 6.38 4.51 -5.06
C LYS A 119 4.95 5.01 -4.97
N LYS A 120 4.22 4.51 -3.97
CA LYS A 120 2.83 4.88 -3.75
C LYS A 120 2.70 6.34 -3.29
N TYR A 121 3.64 6.79 -2.45
CA TYR A 121 3.68 8.14 -1.92
C TYR A 121 5.01 8.83 -2.24
N PRO A 122 4.98 10.12 -2.62
CA PRO A 122 6.20 10.86 -2.93
C PRO A 122 7.01 11.21 -1.68
N ILE A 123 6.36 11.49 -0.56
CA ILE A 123 7.02 11.82 0.72
C ILE A 123 6.66 10.75 1.74
N GLU A 124 7.67 10.08 2.27
CA GLU A 124 7.52 9.05 3.31
C GLU A 124 8.59 9.24 4.37
N VAL A 125 8.17 9.21 5.64
CA VAL A 125 9.04 9.16 6.81
C VAL A 125 8.87 7.81 7.48
N GLN A 126 9.95 7.07 7.64
CA GLN A 126 9.96 5.73 8.21
C GLN A 126 10.65 5.75 9.57
N PHE A 127 9.93 5.31 10.59
CA PHE A 127 10.47 5.00 11.92
C PHE A 127 10.65 3.49 12.05
N MET A 128 11.75 3.07 12.62
CA MET A 128 12.06 1.65 12.87
C MET A 128 12.42 1.45 14.31
N GLY A 129 11.93 0.38 14.93
CA GLY A 129 12.21 0.05 16.33
C GLY A 129 11.47 -1.18 16.84
N PRO A 130 11.75 -1.62 18.07
CA PRO A 130 11.21 -2.87 18.60
C PRO A 130 9.77 -2.78 19.12
N ASP A 131 9.35 -1.65 19.71
CA ASP A 131 8.07 -1.51 20.39
C ASP A 131 7.04 -0.78 19.50
N PRO A 132 5.88 -1.41 19.18
CA PRO A 132 4.80 -0.79 18.42
C PRO A 132 4.27 0.50 19.06
N ALA A 133 4.08 0.55 20.38
CA ALA A 133 3.52 1.71 21.06
C ALA A 133 4.41 2.96 20.94
N VAL A 134 5.73 2.76 20.91
CA VAL A 134 6.68 3.86 20.67
C VAL A 134 6.64 4.29 19.21
N LEU A 135 6.54 3.34 18.26
CA LEU A 135 6.42 3.64 16.83
C LEU A 135 5.16 4.46 16.54
N HIS A 136 4.01 4.11 17.16
CA HIS A 136 2.79 4.89 17.02
C HIS A 136 2.97 6.33 17.50
N ARG A 137 3.55 6.54 18.70
CA ARG A 137 3.81 7.90 19.22
C ARG A 137 4.72 8.73 18.32
N LEU A 138 5.77 8.11 17.75
CA LEU A 138 6.67 8.79 16.81
C LEU A 138 5.95 9.14 15.50
N ALA A 139 5.14 8.22 15.00
CA ALA A 139 4.32 8.44 13.80
C ALA A 139 3.27 9.52 14.01
N ASP A 140 2.58 9.53 15.15
CA ASP A 140 1.59 10.57 15.51
C ASP A 140 2.24 11.95 15.63
N SER A 141 3.45 12.01 16.20
CA SER A 141 4.22 13.27 16.24
C SER A 141 4.56 13.78 14.85
N ALA A 142 5.00 12.90 13.96
CA ALA A 142 5.29 13.26 12.57
C ALA A 142 4.01 13.64 11.80
N ARG A 143 2.91 12.91 12.02
CA ARG A 143 1.61 13.19 11.44
C ARG A 143 1.10 14.57 11.86
N SER A 144 1.18 14.91 13.14
CA SER A 144 0.79 16.24 13.64
C SER A 144 1.59 17.36 13.01
N ILE A 145 2.90 17.18 12.78
CA ILE A 145 3.74 18.15 12.07
C ILE A 145 3.25 18.31 10.63
N MET A 146 2.95 17.22 9.94
CA MET A 146 2.46 17.24 8.56
C MET A 146 1.09 17.89 8.43
N GLU A 147 0.15 17.61 9.35
CA GLU A 147 -1.20 18.18 9.39
C GLU A 147 -1.18 19.70 9.58
N ASN A 148 -0.19 20.23 10.29
CA ASN A 148 -0.02 21.66 10.50
C ASN A 148 0.77 22.39 9.38
N THR A 149 1.13 21.67 8.31
CA THR A 149 1.94 22.20 7.22
C THR A 149 1.10 22.32 5.95
N PRO A 150 0.79 23.55 5.45
CA PRO A 150 -0.13 23.75 4.33
C PRO A 150 0.40 23.22 2.98
N GLU A 151 1.70 22.96 2.87
CA GLU A 151 2.34 22.37 1.70
C GLU A 151 2.10 20.86 1.57
N ILE A 152 1.43 20.24 2.56
CA ILE A 152 1.22 18.78 2.65
C ILE A 152 -0.26 18.48 2.61
N CYS A 153 -0.62 17.40 1.92
CA CYS A 153 -1.98 16.85 1.86
C CYS A 153 -1.96 15.32 1.83
N LEU A 154 -3.14 14.70 1.94
CA LEU A 154 -3.36 13.24 1.87
C LEU A 154 -2.41 12.46 2.79
N ILE A 155 -2.40 12.85 4.07
CA ILE A 155 -1.56 12.23 5.09
C ILE A 155 -2.16 10.89 5.50
N THR A 156 -1.34 9.85 5.52
CA THR A 156 -1.74 8.50 5.94
C THR A 156 -0.55 7.77 6.58
N THR A 157 -0.83 6.61 7.16
CA THR A 157 0.21 5.72 7.70
C THR A 157 0.11 4.35 7.01
N ASP A 158 1.21 3.61 6.98
CA ASP A 158 1.23 2.23 6.48
C ASP A 158 0.74 1.21 7.51
N TRP A 159 0.64 1.62 8.78
CA TRP A 159 -0.14 0.90 9.78
C TRP A 159 -1.57 1.45 9.72
N GLU A 160 -2.47 0.56 9.36
CA GLU A 160 -3.89 0.88 9.31
C GLU A 160 -4.41 1.29 10.70
N PRO A 161 -5.53 2.01 10.80
CA PRO A 161 -6.20 2.22 12.08
C PRO A 161 -6.45 0.90 12.79
N GLN A 162 -6.30 0.90 14.10
CA GLN A 162 -6.60 -0.29 14.90
C GLN A 162 -8.04 -0.73 14.69
N VAL A 163 -8.25 -2.03 14.63
CA VAL A 163 -9.57 -2.64 14.45
C VAL A 163 -9.98 -3.39 15.71
N PRO A 164 -11.29 -3.42 16.04
CA PRO A 164 -11.78 -4.22 17.14
C PRO A 164 -11.73 -5.69 16.77
N VAL A 165 -11.01 -6.48 17.57
CA VAL A 165 -10.88 -7.93 17.42
C VAL A 165 -11.48 -8.61 18.64
N LEU A 166 -12.37 -9.59 18.42
CA LEU A 166 -12.88 -10.44 19.47
C LEU A 166 -11.75 -11.40 19.91
N SER A 167 -11.16 -11.14 21.06
CA SER A 167 -10.08 -11.93 21.63
C SER A 167 -10.64 -12.95 22.62
N ILE A 168 -10.41 -14.23 22.33
CA ILE A 168 -10.88 -15.34 23.15
C ILE A 168 -9.69 -15.93 23.87
N GLU A 169 -9.69 -15.84 25.19
CA GLU A 169 -8.69 -16.52 26.04
C GLU A 169 -9.11 -17.98 26.23
N TYR A 170 -8.54 -18.85 25.41
CA TYR A 170 -8.85 -20.27 25.37
C TYR A 170 -8.38 -21.00 26.62
N ASP A 171 -9.31 -21.71 27.33
CA ASP A 171 -8.97 -22.59 28.43
C ASP A 171 -8.66 -24.00 27.92
N GLN A 172 -7.38 -24.28 27.76
CA GLN A 172 -6.91 -25.56 27.25
C GLN A 172 -7.27 -26.75 28.18
N ALA A 173 -7.35 -26.52 29.50
CA ALA A 173 -7.66 -27.58 30.44
C ALA A 173 -9.15 -27.96 30.35
N ALA A 174 -10.04 -26.98 30.37
CA ALA A 174 -11.47 -27.20 30.20
C ALA A 174 -11.78 -27.86 28.85
N ALA A 175 -11.20 -27.38 27.76
CA ALA A 175 -11.40 -27.96 26.44
C ALA A 175 -10.93 -29.40 26.32
N ARG A 176 -9.76 -29.76 26.88
CA ARG A 176 -9.27 -31.16 26.90
C ARG A 176 -10.18 -32.09 27.66
N THR A 177 -10.75 -31.62 28.78
CA THR A 177 -11.71 -32.43 29.56
C THR A 177 -12.96 -32.76 28.75
N LEU A 178 -13.34 -31.87 27.83
CA LEU A 178 -14.48 -32.05 26.92
C LEU A 178 -14.10 -32.74 25.57
N GLY A 179 -12.84 -33.14 25.41
CA GLY A 179 -12.36 -33.77 24.19
C GLY A 179 -12.19 -32.82 22.99
N LEU A 180 -12.16 -31.49 23.25
CA LEU A 180 -12.05 -30.47 22.21
C LEU A 180 -10.60 -30.04 21.99
N SER A 181 -10.23 -29.92 20.73
CA SER A 181 -8.95 -29.36 20.30
C SER A 181 -9.06 -27.87 19.96
N ARG A 182 -7.92 -27.19 19.89
CA ARG A 182 -7.90 -25.77 19.42
C ARG A 182 -8.38 -25.65 17.96
N ASN A 183 -8.17 -26.69 17.16
CA ASN A 183 -8.63 -26.73 15.77
C ASN A 183 -10.16 -26.77 15.70
N ASP A 184 -10.82 -27.54 16.58
CA ASP A 184 -12.28 -27.61 16.64
C ASP A 184 -12.90 -26.25 16.97
N VAL A 185 -12.32 -25.52 17.93
CA VAL A 185 -12.71 -24.14 18.25
C VAL A 185 -12.55 -23.24 17.04
N SER A 186 -11.40 -23.30 16.36
CA SER A 186 -11.14 -22.47 15.18
C SER A 186 -12.10 -22.74 14.03
N LEU A 187 -12.39 -24.02 13.74
CA LEU A 187 -13.35 -24.40 12.69
C LEU A 187 -14.77 -23.98 13.04
N SER A 188 -15.20 -24.17 14.29
CA SER A 188 -16.53 -23.76 14.73
C SER A 188 -16.73 -22.25 14.64
N LEU A 189 -15.74 -21.46 15.06
CA LEU A 189 -15.76 -20.00 14.92
C LEU A 189 -15.75 -19.56 13.46
N LEU A 190 -14.94 -20.22 12.62
CA LEU A 190 -14.91 -19.90 11.19
C LEU A 190 -16.26 -20.18 10.55
N SER A 191 -16.91 -21.29 10.91
CA SER A 191 -18.22 -21.67 10.41
C SER A 191 -19.32 -20.69 10.87
N ALA A 192 -19.24 -20.19 12.11
CA ALA A 192 -20.20 -19.24 12.66
C ALA A 192 -20.07 -17.83 12.05
N ASN A 193 -18.85 -17.37 11.75
CA ASN A 193 -18.59 -16.03 11.26
C ASN A 193 -18.60 -15.94 9.71
N GLY A 194 -17.62 -16.54 9.06
CA GLY A 194 -17.41 -16.40 7.60
C GLY A 194 -17.89 -17.59 6.78
N GLY A 195 -17.98 -18.76 7.40
CA GLY A 195 -18.23 -20.04 6.76
C GLY A 195 -16.95 -20.77 6.36
N ILE A 196 -17.02 -22.08 6.34
CA ILE A 196 -15.94 -22.98 5.91
C ILE A 196 -16.08 -23.21 4.40
N PRO A 197 -15.08 -22.91 3.56
CA PRO A 197 -15.15 -23.22 2.14
C PRO A 197 -15.10 -24.74 1.95
N ILE A 198 -16.14 -25.30 1.35
CA ILE A 198 -16.30 -26.75 1.14
C ILE A 198 -16.21 -27.17 -0.33
N GLY A 199 -16.27 -26.20 -1.27
CA GLY A 199 -16.21 -26.51 -2.68
C GLY A 199 -16.42 -25.29 -3.56
N PHE A 200 -16.61 -25.56 -4.85
CA PHE A 200 -16.84 -24.55 -5.87
C PHE A 200 -18.04 -24.92 -6.72
N PHE A 201 -18.83 -23.92 -7.07
CA PHE A 201 -19.87 -24.02 -8.07
C PHE A 201 -19.40 -23.30 -9.33
N TYR A 202 -19.64 -23.89 -10.49
CA TYR A 202 -19.26 -23.31 -11.78
C TYR A 202 -20.51 -23.02 -12.60
N GLU A 203 -20.66 -21.76 -13.02
CA GLU A 203 -21.69 -21.33 -13.95
C GLU A 203 -21.05 -20.64 -15.16
N GLY A 204 -20.91 -21.37 -16.27
CA GLY A 204 -20.16 -20.92 -17.43
C GLY A 204 -18.69 -20.66 -17.09
N ILE A 205 -18.26 -19.40 -17.16
CA ILE A 205 -16.91 -18.96 -16.82
C ILE A 205 -16.77 -18.48 -15.36
N HIS A 206 -17.87 -18.40 -14.63
CA HIS A 206 -17.89 -17.95 -13.24
C HIS A 206 -17.66 -19.12 -12.30
N ARG A 207 -16.86 -18.86 -11.26
CA ARG A 207 -16.57 -19.83 -10.20
C ARG A 207 -16.93 -19.20 -8.86
N ASP A 208 -17.96 -19.73 -8.22
CA ASP A 208 -18.43 -19.29 -6.91
C ASP A 208 -18.03 -20.28 -5.83
N ASN A 209 -17.60 -19.76 -4.67
CA ASN A 209 -17.24 -20.59 -3.54
C ASN A 209 -18.50 -21.04 -2.80
N ILE A 210 -18.54 -22.33 -2.43
CA ILE A 210 -19.59 -22.88 -1.56
C ILE A 210 -19.08 -22.83 -0.13
N TYR A 211 -19.83 -22.15 0.76
CA TYR A 211 -19.49 -22.03 2.17
C TYR A 211 -20.50 -22.79 3.05
N LEU A 212 -19.97 -23.57 4.00
CA LEU A 212 -20.75 -24.14 5.09
C LEU A 212 -20.76 -23.15 6.25
N LYS A 213 -21.96 -22.67 6.64
CA LYS A 213 -22.15 -21.74 7.76
C LYS A 213 -23.02 -22.37 8.83
N CYS A 214 -22.65 -22.12 10.10
CA CYS A 214 -23.55 -22.31 11.22
C CYS A 214 -24.45 -21.07 11.35
N LEU A 215 -25.74 -21.31 11.51
CA LEU A 215 -26.76 -20.29 11.75
C LEU A 215 -27.34 -20.49 13.14
N ASP A 216 -28.07 -19.49 13.64
CA ASP A 216 -28.86 -19.62 14.86
C ASP A 216 -30.10 -20.51 14.63
N GLU A 217 -30.94 -20.65 15.67
CA GLU A 217 -32.18 -21.45 15.61
C GLU A 217 -33.23 -20.89 14.63
N GLU A 218 -33.18 -19.60 14.37
CA GLU A 218 -34.02 -18.88 13.41
C GLU A 218 -33.45 -18.87 11.99
N GLY A 219 -32.30 -19.48 11.77
CA GLY A 219 -31.61 -19.51 10.47
C GLY A 219 -30.91 -18.19 10.11
N GLN A 220 -30.62 -17.33 11.09
CA GLN A 220 -29.90 -16.08 10.91
C GLN A 220 -28.40 -16.24 11.25
N PRO A 221 -27.53 -15.34 10.76
CA PRO A 221 -26.15 -15.29 11.18
C PRO A 221 -26.01 -15.10 12.69
N ILE A 222 -25.10 -15.84 13.31
CA ILE A 222 -24.85 -15.76 14.76
C ILE A 222 -24.25 -14.39 15.10
N GLU A 223 -24.97 -13.56 15.83
CA GLU A 223 -24.53 -12.23 16.26
C GLU A 223 -23.61 -12.32 17.49
N ASP A 224 -23.97 -13.17 18.48
CA ASP A 224 -23.18 -13.38 19.69
C ASP A 224 -22.34 -14.65 19.61
N LEU A 225 -21.07 -14.47 19.25
CA LEU A 225 -20.10 -15.57 19.15
C LEU A 225 -19.81 -16.26 20.48
N SER A 226 -20.16 -15.65 21.65
CA SER A 226 -19.91 -16.24 22.96
C SER A 226 -20.70 -17.52 23.19
N ASN A 227 -21.87 -17.62 22.58
CA ASN A 227 -22.76 -18.78 22.64
C ASN A 227 -22.61 -19.75 21.47
N THR A 228 -21.66 -19.50 20.58
CA THR A 228 -21.39 -20.41 19.44
C THR A 228 -21.08 -21.80 19.94
N GLN A 229 -21.77 -22.79 19.37
CA GLN A 229 -21.52 -24.19 19.67
C GLN A 229 -20.21 -24.65 19.00
N VAL A 230 -19.33 -25.20 19.82
CA VAL A 230 -18.08 -25.79 19.35
C VAL A 230 -18.27 -27.29 19.25
N PHE A 231 -18.04 -27.81 18.04
CA PHE A 231 -18.19 -29.23 17.74
C PHE A 231 -16.84 -29.91 17.74
N SER A 232 -16.77 -31.14 18.30
CA SER A 232 -15.58 -31.97 18.19
C SER A 232 -15.51 -32.58 16.78
N SER A 233 -14.36 -32.50 16.14
CA SER A 233 -14.09 -33.17 14.86
C SER A 233 -13.87 -34.68 15.03
N LEU A 234 -13.61 -35.13 16.26
CA LEU A 234 -13.45 -36.54 16.60
C LEU A 234 -14.62 -37.00 17.46
N PRO A 235 -15.14 -38.20 17.22
CA PRO A 235 -16.18 -38.78 18.08
C PRO A 235 -15.70 -38.85 19.54
N SER A 236 -16.50 -38.34 20.45
CA SER A 236 -16.24 -38.36 21.89
C SER A 236 -17.11 -39.41 22.57
N LEU A 237 -16.49 -40.29 23.36
CA LEU A 237 -17.24 -41.27 24.16
C LEU A 237 -17.99 -40.63 25.35
N ASN A 238 -17.71 -39.34 25.66
CA ASN A 238 -18.34 -38.68 26.81
C ASN A 238 -19.86 -38.56 26.67
N GLY A 239 -20.38 -38.37 25.45
CA GLY A 239 -21.83 -38.32 25.22
C GLY A 239 -22.50 -39.70 25.41
N LEU A 240 -21.78 -40.81 25.23
CA LEU A 240 -22.27 -42.17 25.49
C LEU A 240 -22.31 -42.50 26.98
N LEU A 241 -21.56 -41.76 27.81
CA LEU A 241 -21.54 -41.94 29.26
C LEU A 241 -22.74 -41.26 29.97
N ASN A 242 -23.58 -40.58 29.24
CA ASN A 242 -24.84 -40.06 29.75
C ASN A 242 -25.76 -41.24 30.13
N GLU A 243 -26.36 -41.17 31.32
CA GLU A 243 -27.17 -42.23 31.87
C GLU A 243 -28.34 -42.63 30.96
N GLU A 244 -29.00 -41.67 30.36
CA GLU A 244 -30.11 -41.86 29.39
C GLU A 244 -29.63 -42.58 28.12
N THR A 245 -28.50 -42.15 27.54
CA THR A 245 -27.91 -42.76 26.33
C THR A 245 -27.45 -44.20 26.62
N MET A 246 -26.86 -44.45 27.80
CA MET A 246 -26.44 -45.77 28.24
C MET A 246 -27.61 -46.73 28.44
N VAL A 247 -28.74 -46.25 28.96
CA VAL A 247 -29.96 -47.01 29.13
C VAL A 247 -30.52 -47.44 27.75
N LYS A 248 -30.64 -46.48 26.83
CA LYS A 248 -31.07 -46.73 25.44
C LYS A 248 -30.12 -47.67 24.68
N LEU A 249 -28.82 -47.52 24.91
CA LEU A 249 -27.80 -48.40 24.30
C LEU A 249 -27.93 -49.84 24.81
N LYS A 250 -28.10 -50.02 26.12
CA LYS A 250 -28.32 -51.33 26.75
C LYS A 250 -29.64 -51.97 26.32
N ALA A 251 -30.68 -51.17 26.12
CA ALA A 251 -31.98 -51.62 25.67
C ALA A 251 -32.03 -51.91 24.15
N GLY A 252 -30.98 -51.55 23.39
CA GLY A 252 -30.94 -51.68 21.92
C GLY A 252 -31.90 -50.77 21.19
N THR A 253 -32.40 -49.71 21.83
CA THR A 253 -33.38 -48.74 21.29
C THR A 253 -32.73 -47.46 20.76
N LEU A 254 -31.40 -47.34 20.85
CA LEU A 254 -30.66 -46.18 20.37
C LEU A 254 -30.67 -46.15 18.84
N SER A 255 -31.22 -45.08 18.24
CA SER A 255 -31.17 -44.90 16.79
C SER A 255 -29.77 -44.55 16.31
N LYS A 256 -29.49 -44.69 14.98
CA LYS A 256 -28.19 -44.30 14.41
C LYS A 256 -27.99 -42.81 14.51
N GLU A 257 -29.03 -42.00 14.35
CA GLU A 257 -29.03 -40.55 14.46
C GLU A 257 -28.69 -40.14 15.89
N GLU A 258 -29.37 -40.71 16.91
CA GLU A 258 -29.09 -40.42 18.33
C GLU A 258 -27.68 -40.88 18.73
N LEU A 259 -27.16 -41.97 18.14
CA LEU A 259 -25.80 -42.43 18.36
C LEU A 259 -24.78 -41.42 17.81
N VAL A 260 -24.98 -40.92 16.59
CA VAL A 260 -24.11 -39.91 15.97
C VAL A 260 -24.16 -38.62 16.79
N GLU A 261 -25.36 -38.14 17.17
CA GLU A 261 -25.56 -36.94 17.98
C GLU A 261 -24.86 -37.03 19.34
N SER A 262 -24.94 -38.21 20.00
CA SER A 262 -24.26 -38.46 21.29
C SER A 262 -22.74 -38.54 21.17
N LEU A 263 -22.22 -38.98 20.01
CA LEU A 263 -20.77 -39.03 19.73
C LEU A 263 -20.20 -37.66 19.32
N MET A 264 -21.02 -36.81 18.71
CA MET A 264 -20.66 -35.48 18.27
C MET A 264 -21.07 -34.44 19.32
N GLY A 265 -20.41 -34.45 20.47
CA GLY A 265 -20.66 -33.48 21.54
C GLY A 265 -20.45 -32.06 21.05
N SER A 266 -21.37 -31.16 21.40
CA SER A 266 -21.21 -29.71 21.24
C SER A 266 -21.11 -29.03 22.60
N THR A 267 -20.35 -27.95 22.64
CA THR A 267 -20.14 -27.18 23.89
C THR A 267 -20.12 -25.69 23.56
N PRO A 268 -20.86 -24.86 24.31
CA PRO A 268 -20.80 -23.42 24.11
C PRO A 268 -19.37 -22.89 24.31
N LEU A 269 -18.92 -21.98 23.45
CA LEU A 269 -17.59 -21.39 23.48
C LEU A 269 -17.25 -20.81 24.87
N LYS A 270 -18.25 -20.23 25.54
CA LYS A 270 -18.12 -19.67 26.89
C LYS A 270 -17.60 -20.67 27.93
N GLN A 271 -17.87 -21.96 27.79
CA GLN A 271 -17.43 -22.99 28.74
C GLN A 271 -15.96 -23.38 28.59
N ILE A 272 -15.37 -23.08 27.43
CA ILE A 272 -13.98 -23.39 27.09
C ILE A 272 -13.12 -22.14 26.92
N SER A 273 -13.64 -20.98 27.34
CA SER A 273 -12.93 -19.72 27.35
C SER A 273 -12.89 -19.15 28.78
N LYS A 274 -11.75 -18.54 29.16
CA LYS A 274 -11.60 -17.82 30.41
C LYS A 274 -12.19 -16.43 30.33
N SER A 275 -11.97 -15.75 29.21
CA SER A 275 -12.57 -14.47 28.87
C SER A 275 -12.82 -14.36 27.39
N ILE A 276 -13.78 -13.53 27.04
CA ILE A 276 -14.10 -13.11 25.65
C ILE A 276 -14.19 -11.59 25.72
N ASP A 277 -13.14 -10.92 25.17
CA ASP A 277 -12.99 -9.47 25.25
C ASP A 277 -12.78 -8.86 23.88
N ILE A 278 -13.23 -7.64 23.67
CA ILE A 278 -12.89 -6.86 22.49
C ILE A 278 -11.56 -6.15 22.76
N ARG A 279 -10.57 -6.41 21.91
CA ARG A 279 -9.27 -5.72 21.95
C ARG A 279 -9.05 -4.97 20.66
N TRP A 280 -8.40 -3.84 20.75
CA TRP A 280 -7.96 -3.08 19.59
C TRP A 280 -6.59 -3.59 19.16
N GLU A 281 -6.49 -4.05 17.93
CA GLU A 281 -5.24 -4.60 17.38
C GLU A 281 -4.91 -3.95 16.05
N ASP A 282 -3.62 -3.89 15.75
CA ASP A 282 -3.14 -3.42 14.46
C ASP A 282 -3.37 -4.50 13.40
N PRO A 283 -4.18 -4.25 12.35
CA PRO A 283 -4.48 -5.27 11.33
C PRO A 283 -3.26 -5.65 10.50
N VAL A 284 -2.30 -4.73 10.35
CA VAL A 284 -1.06 -4.91 9.60
C VAL A 284 0.12 -4.34 10.39
N VAL A 285 1.18 -5.11 10.55
CA VAL A 285 2.43 -4.70 11.19
C VAL A 285 3.58 -4.79 10.18
N PRO A 286 3.89 -3.71 9.44
CA PRO A 286 4.97 -3.70 8.47
C PRO A 286 6.34 -3.91 9.11
N ARG A 287 7.23 -4.56 8.36
CA ARG A 287 8.63 -4.75 8.72
C ARG A 287 9.54 -4.32 7.59
N TYR A 288 10.64 -3.71 7.94
CA TYR A 288 11.71 -3.35 7.02
C TYR A 288 13.02 -3.94 7.51
N ASN A 289 13.70 -4.72 6.67
CA ASN A 289 14.91 -5.45 7.05
C ASN A 289 14.77 -6.26 8.35
N GLY A 290 13.62 -6.90 8.57
CA GLY A 290 13.32 -7.71 9.75
C GLY A 290 12.88 -6.94 10.99
N GLN A 291 13.09 -5.62 11.06
CA GLN A 291 12.64 -4.76 12.16
C GLN A 291 11.22 -4.24 11.90
N ARG A 292 10.44 -4.04 12.96
CA ARG A 292 9.16 -3.35 12.87
C ARG A 292 9.39 -1.93 12.39
N SER A 293 8.56 -1.47 11.47
CA SER A 293 8.67 -0.13 10.92
C SER A 293 7.28 0.48 10.73
N GLN A 294 7.16 1.76 10.99
CA GLN A 294 5.96 2.53 10.70
C GLN A 294 6.33 3.72 9.81
N ARG A 295 5.57 3.91 8.74
CA ARG A 295 5.75 5.02 7.81
C ARG A 295 4.59 5.99 7.94
N VAL A 296 4.92 7.27 7.99
CA VAL A 296 3.96 8.34 7.74
C VAL A 296 4.18 8.82 6.32
N GLN A 297 3.13 8.82 5.55
CA GLN A 297 3.12 9.02 4.10
C GLN A 297 2.24 10.20 3.76
N CYS A 298 2.67 11.01 2.81
CA CYS A 298 1.89 12.17 2.37
C CYS A 298 2.18 12.54 0.92
N SER A 299 1.36 13.42 0.38
CA SER A 299 1.55 14.03 -0.93
C SER A 299 1.76 15.53 -0.77
N PRO A 300 2.48 16.19 -1.69
CA PRO A 300 2.52 17.65 -1.73
C PRO A 300 1.15 18.18 -2.12
N THR A 301 0.79 19.36 -1.62
CA THR A 301 -0.38 20.11 -2.07
C THR A 301 -0.25 20.42 -3.56
N PRO A 302 -1.35 20.37 -4.35
CA PRO A 302 -1.32 20.68 -5.78
C PRO A 302 -0.55 21.98 -6.09
N GLY A 303 0.30 21.93 -7.11
CA GLY A 303 1.16 23.04 -7.50
C GLY A 303 2.46 23.22 -6.69
N ILE A 304 2.66 22.46 -5.62
CA ILE A 304 3.89 22.48 -4.81
C ILE A 304 4.79 21.30 -5.20
N GLU A 305 6.08 21.57 -5.32
CA GLU A 305 7.08 20.54 -5.63
C GLU A 305 7.31 19.62 -4.43
N THR A 306 7.46 18.31 -4.69
CA THR A 306 7.70 17.30 -3.65
C THR A 306 8.85 17.63 -2.72
N GLU A 307 9.99 18.07 -3.27
CA GLU A 307 11.17 18.38 -2.47
C GLU A 307 10.97 19.63 -1.61
N LYS A 308 10.26 20.65 -2.12
CA LYS A 308 9.89 21.85 -1.34
C LYS A 308 8.96 21.49 -0.19
N ALA A 309 7.93 20.70 -0.46
CA ALA A 309 7.00 20.21 0.56
C ALA A 309 7.74 19.37 1.63
N ARG A 310 8.64 18.46 1.20
CA ARG A 310 9.47 17.70 2.13
C ARG A 310 10.34 18.59 3.01
N GLN A 311 11.00 19.62 2.45
CA GLN A 311 11.87 20.53 3.19
C GLN A 311 11.10 21.36 4.23
N ALA A 312 9.83 21.65 3.99
CA ALA A 312 8.99 22.37 4.94
C ALA A 312 8.84 21.63 6.26
N ILE A 313 8.73 20.29 6.20
CA ILE A 313 8.57 19.43 7.38
C ILE A 313 9.88 18.83 7.90
N ALA A 314 10.92 18.73 7.07
CA ALA A 314 12.14 17.98 7.37
C ALA A 314 12.79 18.41 8.68
N ARG A 315 12.96 19.73 8.90
CA ARG A 315 13.63 20.26 10.09
C ARG A 315 12.88 19.94 11.39
N GLN A 316 11.55 19.89 11.34
CA GLN A 316 10.73 19.58 12.51
C GLN A 316 10.72 18.09 12.81
N ILE A 317 10.58 17.26 11.77
CA ILE A 317 10.59 15.79 11.89
C ILE A 317 11.95 15.27 12.35
N GLU A 318 13.06 15.82 11.82
CA GLU A 318 14.42 15.41 12.21
C GLU A 318 14.80 15.85 13.64
N ARG A 319 14.02 16.74 14.26
CA ARG A 319 14.18 17.15 15.66
C ARG A 319 13.39 16.28 16.65
N ILE A 320 12.54 15.36 16.15
CA ILE A 320 11.83 14.42 17.03
C ILE A 320 12.88 13.59 17.79
N GLU A 321 12.81 13.60 19.11
CA GLU A 321 13.70 12.82 19.95
C GLU A 321 13.41 11.32 19.78
N LEU A 322 14.41 10.59 19.32
CA LEU A 322 14.33 9.16 19.12
C LEU A 322 14.88 8.44 20.34
N PRO A 323 14.13 7.54 20.98
CA PRO A 323 14.66 6.68 22.04
C PRO A 323 15.79 5.77 21.51
N GLU A 324 16.59 5.23 22.42
CA GLU A 324 17.66 4.30 22.05
C GLU A 324 17.12 3.07 21.33
N GLY A 325 17.76 2.68 20.22
CA GLY A 325 17.32 1.56 19.37
C GLY A 325 16.27 1.94 18.29
N TYR A 326 15.87 3.21 18.22
CA TYR A 326 14.98 3.70 17.18
C TYR A 326 15.73 4.51 16.12
N THR A 327 15.31 4.39 14.88
CA THR A 327 15.90 5.13 13.75
C THR A 327 14.83 5.75 12.88
N LEU A 328 15.17 6.90 12.28
CA LEU A 328 14.36 7.61 11.31
C LEU A 328 15.04 7.57 9.94
N GLN A 329 14.29 7.30 8.89
CA GLN A 329 14.77 7.34 7.52
C GLN A 329 13.74 7.99 6.60
N TRP A 330 14.21 8.86 5.72
CA TRP A 330 13.40 9.35 4.60
C TRP A 330 13.30 8.30 3.51
N GLN A 331 12.08 8.06 3.07
CA GLN A 331 11.75 7.15 1.97
C GLN A 331 11.09 7.93 0.82
N GLY A 332 10.33 7.27 -0.05
CA GLY A 332 9.67 7.93 -1.17
C GLY A 332 10.63 8.41 -2.24
N GLU A 333 10.37 9.60 -2.80
CA GLU A 333 11.22 10.21 -3.84
C GLU A 333 12.62 10.50 -3.36
N LYS A 334 12.78 10.93 -2.11
CA LYS A 334 14.10 11.27 -1.55
C LYS A 334 15.01 10.06 -1.58
N SER A 335 14.60 8.93 -1.07
CA SER A 335 15.43 7.73 -1.03
C SER A 335 15.73 7.19 -2.44
N ALA A 336 14.76 7.23 -3.34
CA ALA A 336 14.93 6.80 -4.72
C ALA A 336 15.91 7.72 -5.48
N SER A 337 15.81 9.03 -5.28
CA SER A 337 16.72 10.01 -5.86
C SER A 337 18.14 9.84 -5.32
N ASP A 338 18.31 9.75 -4.00
CA ASP A 338 19.62 9.58 -3.36
C ASP A 338 20.32 8.27 -3.82
N GLN A 339 19.55 7.19 -3.90
CA GLN A 339 20.06 5.90 -4.37
C GLN A 339 20.49 5.97 -5.84
N SER A 340 19.65 6.57 -6.70
CA SER A 340 19.95 6.73 -8.13
C SER A 340 21.18 7.62 -8.35
N MET A 341 21.27 8.73 -7.62
CA MET A 341 22.42 9.62 -7.67
C MET A 341 23.70 8.93 -7.17
N LYS A 342 23.62 8.17 -6.08
CA LYS A 342 24.76 7.40 -5.56
C LYS A 342 25.29 6.40 -6.60
N TYR A 343 24.40 5.68 -7.29
CA TYR A 343 24.81 4.74 -8.34
C TYR A 343 25.35 5.45 -9.57
N LEU A 344 24.72 6.55 -9.99
CA LEU A 344 25.16 7.35 -11.12
C LEU A 344 26.60 7.88 -10.90
N PHE A 345 26.86 8.48 -9.73
CA PHE A 345 28.14 9.10 -9.43
C PHE A 345 29.22 8.12 -8.95
N LYS A 346 28.88 6.90 -8.56
CA LYS A 346 29.84 5.89 -8.12
C LYS A 346 30.91 5.58 -9.17
N ASN A 347 30.50 5.41 -10.42
CA ASN A 347 31.39 5.04 -11.53
C ASN A 347 31.82 6.23 -12.40
N PHE A 348 31.25 7.42 -12.15
CA PHE A 348 31.50 8.62 -12.94
C PHE A 348 32.98 9.07 -12.93
N PRO A 349 33.71 9.08 -11.79
CA PRO A 349 35.12 9.45 -11.78
C PRO A 349 35.97 8.52 -12.64
N LEU A 350 35.73 7.20 -12.57
CA LEU A 350 36.45 6.22 -13.39
C LEU A 350 36.21 6.45 -14.89
N ALA A 351 34.98 6.72 -15.27
CA ALA A 351 34.62 7.02 -16.67
C ALA A 351 35.34 8.29 -17.18
N ILE A 352 35.41 9.35 -16.35
CA ILE A 352 36.17 10.58 -16.69
C ILE A 352 37.64 10.29 -16.87
N ILE A 353 38.25 9.56 -15.96
CA ILE A 353 39.70 9.20 -16.04
C ILE A 353 39.99 8.42 -17.33
N LEU A 354 39.18 7.40 -17.63
CA LEU A 354 39.32 6.63 -18.86
C LEU A 354 39.15 7.49 -20.12
N MET A 355 38.15 8.40 -20.10
CA MET A 355 37.92 9.32 -21.21
C MET A 355 39.11 10.27 -21.43
N ILE A 356 39.69 10.83 -20.36
CA ILE A 356 40.87 11.66 -20.43
C ILE A 356 42.03 10.87 -21.00
N ALA A 357 42.28 9.64 -20.51
CA ALA A 357 43.36 8.78 -21.00
C ALA A 357 43.23 8.49 -22.50
N ILE A 358 42.01 8.13 -22.97
CA ILE A 358 41.76 7.87 -24.38
C ILE A 358 42.00 9.13 -25.23
N LEU A 359 41.55 10.31 -24.78
CA LEU A 359 41.75 11.57 -25.49
C LEU A 359 43.23 11.95 -25.59
N ILE A 360 44.02 11.76 -24.52
CA ILE A 360 45.47 12.00 -24.53
C ILE A 360 46.14 11.03 -25.51
N MET A 361 45.77 9.76 -25.49
CA MET A 361 46.32 8.77 -26.44
C MET A 361 45.97 9.11 -27.90
N LEU A 362 44.74 9.59 -28.14
CA LEU A 362 44.25 9.94 -29.47
C LEU A 362 44.99 11.16 -30.05
N PHE A 363 45.10 12.24 -29.27
CA PHE A 363 45.68 13.50 -29.74
C PHE A 363 47.22 13.59 -29.52
N LYS A 364 47.79 12.67 -28.74
CA LYS A 364 49.24 12.70 -28.33
C LYS A 364 49.64 14.07 -27.74
N ASP A 365 48.69 14.80 -27.19
CA ASP A 365 48.85 16.12 -26.59
C ASP A 365 47.87 16.25 -25.41
N TYR A 366 48.23 17.01 -24.40
CA TYR A 366 47.35 17.28 -23.23
C TYR A 366 46.50 18.54 -23.40
N ARG A 367 46.89 19.47 -24.28
CA ARG A 367 46.22 20.76 -24.49
C ARG A 367 44.86 20.58 -25.18
N LYS A 368 44.81 19.71 -26.19
CA LYS A 368 43.58 19.45 -26.97
C LYS A 368 42.45 18.85 -26.11
N PRO A 369 42.67 17.80 -25.31
CA PRO A 369 41.69 17.30 -24.37
C PRO A 369 41.21 18.37 -23.37
N LEU A 370 42.14 19.23 -22.89
CA LEU A 370 41.75 20.31 -21.96
C LEU A 370 40.72 21.26 -22.57
N ILE A 371 40.88 21.65 -23.83
CA ILE A 371 39.94 22.52 -24.55
C ILE A 371 38.59 21.86 -24.63
N ILE A 372 38.50 20.58 -24.97
CA ILE A 372 37.25 19.82 -25.02
C ILE A 372 36.57 19.80 -23.64
N PHE A 373 37.32 19.59 -22.56
CA PHE A 373 36.79 19.64 -21.20
C PHE A 373 36.28 21.02 -20.80
N CYS A 374 36.91 22.10 -21.26
CA CYS A 374 36.45 23.48 -21.02
C CYS A 374 35.10 23.78 -21.72
N CYS A 375 34.71 23.02 -22.72
CA CYS A 375 33.41 23.17 -23.38
C CYS A 375 32.24 22.56 -22.57
N ILE A 376 32.52 21.63 -21.62
CA ILE A 376 31.48 20.98 -20.82
C ILE A 376 30.60 21.96 -20.03
N PRO A 377 31.15 22.95 -19.31
CA PRO A 377 30.34 23.92 -18.60
C PRO A 377 29.39 24.70 -19.51
N MET A 378 29.78 24.99 -20.74
CA MET A 378 28.89 25.68 -21.70
C MET A 378 27.65 24.86 -22.05
N VAL A 379 27.79 23.55 -22.19
CA VAL A 379 26.65 22.64 -22.43
C VAL A 379 25.67 22.71 -21.26
N VAL A 380 26.16 22.73 -20.01
CA VAL A 380 25.31 22.85 -18.82
C VAL A 380 24.56 24.18 -18.80
N VAL A 381 25.23 25.27 -19.12
CA VAL A 381 24.59 26.60 -19.23
C VAL A 381 23.49 26.60 -20.28
N GLY A 382 23.74 26.00 -21.45
CA GLY A 382 22.73 25.87 -22.51
C GLY A 382 21.51 25.07 -22.07
N VAL A 383 21.70 23.92 -21.42
CA VAL A 383 20.59 23.10 -20.90
C VAL A 383 19.79 23.87 -19.85
N VAL A 384 20.46 24.52 -18.90
CA VAL A 384 19.79 25.34 -17.85
C VAL A 384 18.99 26.49 -18.47
N ALA A 385 19.56 27.19 -19.44
CA ALA A 385 18.88 28.29 -20.12
C ALA A 385 17.61 27.82 -20.85
N VAL A 386 17.68 26.71 -21.59
CA VAL A 386 16.52 26.13 -22.28
C VAL A 386 15.45 25.69 -21.29
N MET A 387 15.82 25.04 -20.19
CA MET A 387 14.87 24.60 -19.18
C MET A 387 14.19 25.77 -18.46
N LEU A 388 14.91 26.84 -18.17
CA LEU A 388 14.33 28.06 -17.59
C LEU A 388 13.36 28.76 -18.57
N LEU A 389 13.72 28.84 -19.85
CA LEU A 389 12.87 29.43 -20.89
C LEU A 389 11.59 28.63 -21.12
N THR A 390 11.68 27.31 -21.05
CA THR A 390 10.52 26.40 -21.28
C THR A 390 9.71 26.15 -20.02
N GLY A 391 10.15 26.59 -18.85
CA GLY A 391 9.46 26.37 -17.56
C GLY A 391 9.37 24.90 -17.12
N LYS A 392 10.12 24.00 -17.76
CA LYS A 392 10.08 22.55 -17.47
C LYS A 392 10.89 22.22 -16.21
N THR A 393 10.41 21.20 -15.48
CA THR A 393 11.06 20.70 -14.26
C THR A 393 12.39 19.99 -14.57
N PHE A 394 13.42 20.28 -13.78
CA PHE A 394 14.69 19.55 -13.83
C PHE A 394 14.53 18.24 -13.05
N ASN A 395 14.38 17.15 -13.78
CA ASN A 395 14.13 15.83 -13.24
C ASN A 395 15.28 14.84 -13.55
N PHE A 396 15.19 13.61 -13.05
CA PHE A 396 16.20 12.58 -13.28
C PHE A 396 16.41 12.29 -14.78
N VAL A 397 15.36 12.36 -15.59
CA VAL A 397 15.44 12.19 -17.05
C VAL A 397 16.24 13.34 -17.69
N ALA A 398 16.07 14.57 -17.21
CA ALA A 398 16.83 15.72 -17.68
C ALA A 398 18.33 15.60 -17.34
N ILE A 399 18.67 14.99 -16.18
CA ILE A 399 20.07 14.68 -15.84
C ILE A 399 20.66 13.69 -16.85
N GLY A 400 19.92 12.60 -17.15
CA GLY A 400 20.31 11.64 -18.19
C GLY A 400 20.46 12.29 -19.57
N GLY A 401 19.53 13.14 -19.97
CA GLY A 401 19.58 13.93 -21.19
C GLY A 401 20.80 14.86 -21.22
N THR A 402 21.11 15.53 -20.13
CA THR A 402 22.29 16.40 -20.02
C THR A 402 23.60 15.62 -20.19
N LEU A 403 23.67 14.41 -19.64
CA LEU A 403 24.82 13.50 -19.84
C LEU A 403 24.95 13.07 -21.30
N GLY A 404 23.81 12.77 -21.97
CA GLY A 404 23.78 12.46 -23.41
C GLY A 404 24.27 13.62 -24.28
N VAL A 405 23.80 14.84 -24.03
CA VAL A 405 24.23 16.06 -24.76
C VAL A 405 25.72 16.32 -24.54
N ARG A 406 26.26 16.08 -23.33
CA ARG A 406 27.70 16.16 -23.08
C ARG A 406 28.49 15.15 -23.91
N GLY A 407 28.00 13.92 -24.05
CA GLY A 407 28.62 12.89 -24.91
C GLY A 407 28.66 13.32 -26.38
N MET A 408 27.56 13.92 -26.91
CA MET A 408 27.54 14.49 -28.24
C MET A 408 28.49 15.68 -28.39
N GLY A 409 28.57 16.55 -27.39
CA GLY A 409 29.51 17.68 -27.35
C GLY A 409 30.97 17.24 -27.42
N PHE A 410 31.33 16.17 -26.71
CA PHE A 410 32.65 15.55 -26.81
C PHE A 410 32.94 15.03 -28.23
N LYS A 411 31.99 14.30 -28.83
CA LYS A 411 32.14 13.81 -30.21
C LYS A 411 32.38 14.95 -31.19
N THR A 412 31.57 16.00 -31.13
CA THR A 412 31.70 17.18 -32.01
C THR A 412 33.02 17.92 -31.77
N GLY A 413 33.43 18.06 -30.50
CA GLY A 413 34.72 18.69 -30.13
C GLY A 413 35.93 17.89 -30.64
N ILE A 414 35.88 16.56 -30.57
CA ILE A 414 36.95 15.67 -31.11
C ILE A 414 37.07 15.84 -32.63
N VAL A 415 35.93 15.78 -33.36
CA VAL A 415 35.94 15.91 -34.82
C VAL A 415 36.40 17.29 -35.23
N GLY A 416 35.89 18.36 -34.63
CA GLY A 416 36.29 19.72 -34.96
C GLY A 416 37.76 20.03 -34.69
N LEU A 417 38.32 19.50 -33.57
CA LEU A 417 39.78 19.64 -33.30
C LEU A 417 40.63 18.76 -34.20
N ALA A 418 40.14 17.60 -34.64
CA ALA A 418 40.86 16.74 -35.57
C ALA A 418 40.94 17.32 -37.00
N GLU A 419 39.94 18.13 -37.39
CA GLU A 419 39.93 18.80 -38.72
C GLU A 419 40.84 20.07 -38.74
N VAL A 420 41.05 20.71 -37.60
CA VAL A 420 41.89 21.93 -37.48
C VAL A 420 43.38 21.61 -37.31
N THR A 421 43.73 20.37 -37.13
CA THR A 421 45.12 19.90 -36.91
C THR A 421 45.65 19.05 -38.03
#